data_3675119dd68a4c363175df824c08d621
#
_entry.id   3675119dd68a4c363175df824c08d621
#
_cell.length_a   1.000
_cell.length_b   1.000
_cell.length_c   1.000
_cell.angle_alpha   90.00
_cell.angle_beta   90.00
_cell.angle_gamma   90.00
#
_symmetry.space_group_name_H-M   'P 1'
#
loop_
_entity.id
_entity.type
_entity.pdbx_description
1 polymer ?
#
loop_
_entity_poly.entity_id
_entity_poly.type
_entity_poly.pdbx_seq_one_letter_code
_entity_poly.pdbx_strand_id
1 'polypeptide(L)'
;MPYLLGSELGFPKNYYNQEALLEALIELWGDSLFNPGRLRAFFQNMNVDGRYLALPKERYAEVRDFGSRNLAFKEVALDLLEGVVSRLVSTAEVAIEEVDVLLSTTVTGLTVPTLEARLMNRRP
;
A
#
# COMPACT_ATOMS: atom_id res chain seq x y z
N MET A 1 -30.29 -2.14 14.10
CA MET A 1 -29.37 -1.03 13.79
C MET A 1 -28.05 -1.63 13.32
N PRO A 2 -27.41 -1.13 12.27
CA PRO A 2 -26.07 -1.57 11.91
C PRO A 2 -25.07 -1.14 13.01
N TYR A 3 -24.08 -1.96 13.25
CA TYR A 3 -23.00 -1.70 14.21
C TYR A 3 -21.66 -2.17 13.63
N LEU A 4 -20.56 -1.56 14.09
CA LEU A 4 -19.22 -1.90 13.70
C LEU A 4 -18.67 -2.99 14.63
N LEU A 5 -18.32 -4.17 14.08
CA LEU A 5 -17.77 -5.29 14.86
C LEU A 5 -16.28 -5.13 15.15
N GLY A 6 -15.55 -4.54 14.23
CA GLY A 6 -14.11 -4.38 14.38
C GLY A 6 -13.47 -3.55 13.28
N SER A 7 -12.20 -3.23 13.47
CA SER A 7 -11.34 -2.60 12.48
C SER A 7 -9.93 -3.18 12.58
N GLU A 8 -9.21 -3.27 11.46
CA GLU A 8 -7.87 -3.81 11.40
C GLU A 8 -7.01 -2.98 10.43
N LEU A 9 -5.71 -2.91 10.71
CA LEU A 9 -4.74 -2.18 9.91
C LEU A 9 -3.66 -3.11 9.37
N GLY A 10 -3.17 -2.82 8.16
CA GLY A 10 -2.03 -3.49 7.57
C GLY A 10 -1.11 -2.51 6.85
N PHE A 11 0.19 -2.71 7.03
CA PHE A 11 1.22 -1.89 6.39
C PHE A 11 2.19 -2.78 5.62
N PRO A 12 2.73 -2.32 4.48
CA PRO A 12 3.85 -2.99 3.83
C PRO A 12 5.07 -3.10 4.76
N LYS A 13 5.98 -4.02 4.44
CA LYS A 13 7.14 -4.30 5.30
C LYS A 13 8.23 -3.21 5.27
N ASN A 14 8.27 -2.42 4.20
CA ASN A 14 9.37 -1.50 3.91
C ASN A 14 9.07 -0.12 4.51
N TYR A 15 9.44 0.10 5.76
CA TYR A 15 9.36 1.41 6.40
C TYR A 15 10.64 2.21 6.18
N TYR A 16 10.49 3.48 5.81
CA TYR A 16 11.59 4.44 5.68
C TYR A 16 11.24 5.75 6.36
N ASN A 17 12.19 6.33 7.07
CA ASN A 17 12.02 7.66 7.62
C ASN A 17 12.00 8.72 6.51
N GLN A 18 11.54 9.90 6.85
CA GLN A 18 11.32 10.99 5.89
C GLN A 18 12.62 11.44 5.20
N GLU A 19 13.75 11.41 5.90
CA GLU A 19 15.05 11.77 5.35
C GLU A 19 15.52 10.76 4.30
N ALA A 20 15.46 9.47 4.60
CA ALA A 20 15.81 8.42 3.65
C ALA A 20 14.95 8.42 2.40
N LEU A 21 13.67 8.80 2.54
CA LEU A 21 12.77 8.96 1.39
C LEU A 21 13.12 10.17 0.54
N LEU A 22 13.47 11.27 1.18
CA LEU A 22 13.90 12.48 0.48
C LEU A 22 15.19 12.24 -0.31
N GLU A 23 16.17 11.58 0.29
CA GLU A 23 17.42 11.23 -0.40
C GLU A 23 17.16 10.31 -1.59
N ALA A 24 16.35 9.26 -1.42
CA ALA A 24 15.99 8.36 -2.51
C ALA A 24 15.25 9.08 -3.65
N LEU A 25 14.40 10.06 -3.35
CA LEU A 25 13.72 10.85 -4.39
C LEU A 25 14.67 11.77 -5.12
N ILE A 26 15.62 12.40 -4.41
CA ILE A 26 16.63 13.24 -5.02
C ILE A 26 17.54 12.39 -5.93
N GLU A 27 17.93 11.22 -5.50
CA GLU A 27 18.73 10.28 -6.30
C GLU A 27 17.95 9.79 -7.53
N LEU A 28 16.69 9.38 -7.37
CA LEU A 28 15.87 8.83 -8.44
C LEU A 28 15.53 9.86 -9.53
N TRP A 29 15.27 11.09 -9.14
CA TRP A 29 14.90 12.16 -10.07
C TRP A 29 16.06 13.03 -10.53
N GLY A 30 17.17 13.06 -9.77
CA GLY A 30 18.42 13.70 -10.15
C GLY A 30 18.26 15.04 -10.82
N ASP A 31 18.79 15.16 -12.03
CA ASP A 31 18.75 16.38 -12.85
C ASP A 31 17.32 16.82 -13.30
N SER A 32 16.32 15.96 -13.16
CA SER A 32 14.93 16.29 -13.45
C SER A 32 14.29 17.15 -12.36
N LEU A 33 14.94 17.29 -11.19
CA LEU A 33 14.45 18.14 -10.11
C LEU A 33 14.77 19.60 -10.36
N PHE A 34 13.73 20.41 -10.60
CA PHE A 34 13.90 21.85 -10.81
C PHE A 34 14.49 22.56 -9.59
N ASN A 35 14.17 22.14 -8.36
CA ASN A 35 14.68 22.78 -7.14
C ASN A 35 14.73 21.76 -5.97
N PRO A 36 15.88 21.11 -5.75
CA PRO A 36 16.06 20.18 -4.62
C PRO A 36 15.89 20.84 -3.24
N GLY A 37 16.26 22.13 -3.11
CA GLY A 37 16.10 22.88 -1.85
C GLY A 37 14.63 23.06 -1.46
N ARG A 38 13.77 23.34 -2.44
CA ARG A 38 12.31 23.44 -2.23
C ARG A 38 11.71 22.08 -1.84
N LEU A 39 12.20 21.00 -2.45
CA LEU A 39 11.76 19.65 -2.08
C LEU A 39 12.13 19.34 -0.62
N ARG A 40 13.36 19.66 -0.19
CA ARG A 40 13.78 19.49 1.22
C ARG A 40 12.89 20.27 2.18
N ALA A 41 12.66 21.54 1.90
CA ALA A 41 11.78 22.39 2.72
C ALA A 41 10.33 21.81 2.79
N PHE A 42 9.81 21.30 1.67
CA PHE A 42 8.51 20.65 1.63
C PHE A 42 8.47 19.41 2.54
N PHE A 43 9.46 18.53 2.45
CA PHE A 43 9.56 17.34 3.29
C PHE A 43 9.66 17.68 4.78
N GLN A 44 10.43 18.70 5.16
CA GLN A 44 10.54 19.16 6.54
C GLN A 44 9.22 19.72 7.09
N ASN A 45 8.42 20.39 6.25
CA ASN A 45 7.16 21.01 6.65
C ASN A 45 5.96 20.04 6.64
N MET A 46 6.10 18.81 6.09
CA MET A 46 5.01 17.84 6.04
C MET A 46 4.63 17.25 7.39
N ASN A 47 5.49 17.37 8.40
CA ASN A 47 5.31 16.80 9.73
C ASN A 47 4.93 15.31 9.70
N VAL A 48 5.66 14.54 8.86
CA VAL A 48 5.52 13.09 8.69
C VAL A 48 6.85 12.44 9.02
N ASP A 49 6.87 11.51 9.94
CA ASP A 49 8.10 10.86 10.40
C ASP A 49 8.66 9.87 9.38
N GLY A 50 7.79 9.19 8.64
CA GLY A 50 8.18 8.22 7.62
C GLY A 50 6.98 7.58 6.93
N ARG A 51 7.24 6.68 6.01
CA ARG A 51 6.21 5.99 5.21
C ARG A 51 6.56 4.53 5.01
N TYR A 52 5.52 3.73 4.89
CA TYR A 52 5.60 2.37 4.41
C TYR A 52 5.50 2.34 2.89
N LEU A 53 6.48 1.71 2.24
CA LEU A 53 6.50 1.55 0.80
C LEU A 53 6.12 0.13 0.39
N ALA A 54 5.40 -0.01 -0.71
CA ALA A 54 5.04 -1.31 -1.27
C ALA A 54 6.26 -2.15 -1.65
N LEU A 55 7.29 -1.52 -2.23
CA LEU A 55 8.56 -2.15 -2.59
C LEU A 55 9.71 -1.56 -1.76
N PRO A 56 10.84 -2.27 -1.65
CA PRO A 56 12.10 -1.65 -1.23
C PRO A 56 12.42 -0.44 -2.11
N LYS A 57 12.97 0.63 -1.52
CA LYS A 57 13.18 1.91 -2.23
C LYS A 57 14.07 1.75 -3.47
N GLU A 58 15.02 0.83 -3.44
CA GLU A 58 15.94 0.53 -4.54
C GLU A 58 15.22 0.01 -5.78
N ARG A 59 14.10 -0.69 -5.59
CA ARG A 59 13.32 -1.28 -6.67
C ARG A 59 12.44 -0.28 -7.43
N TYR A 60 12.26 0.93 -6.92
CA TYR A 60 11.45 1.94 -7.62
C TYR A 60 12.08 2.42 -8.93
N ALA A 61 13.41 2.33 -9.06
CA ALA A 61 14.10 2.60 -10.32
C ALA A 61 13.77 1.59 -11.44
N GLU A 62 13.31 0.38 -11.08
CA GLU A 62 12.98 -0.70 -12.01
C GLU A 62 11.54 -0.61 -12.54
N VAL A 63 10.62 -0.09 -11.72
CA VAL A 63 9.18 -0.02 -12.05
C VAL A 63 8.84 1.32 -12.72
N ARG A 64 9.17 1.45 -14.01
CA ARG A 64 9.11 2.72 -14.73
C ARG A 64 7.79 2.96 -15.47
N ASP A 65 7.13 1.90 -15.90
CA ASP A 65 5.87 1.97 -16.63
C ASP A 65 4.65 1.64 -15.75
N PHE A 66 3.47 1.94 -16.27
CA PHE A 66 2.22 1.67 -15.54
C PHE A 66 2.02 0.18 -15.27
N GLY A 67 2.38 -0.69 -16.22
CA GLY A 67 2.19 -2.14 -16.10
C GLY A 67 2.97 -2.72 -14.93
N SER A 68 4.28 -2.42 -14.86
CA SER A 68 5.17 -2.88 -13.78
C SER A 68 4.74 -2.33 -12.41
N ARG A 69 4.35 -1.05 -12.33
CA ARG A 69 3.83 -0.43 -11.09
C ARG A 69 2.53 -1.07 -10.65
N ASN A 70 1.62 -1.32 -11.59
CA ASN A 70 0.33 -1.93 -11.31
C ASN A 70 0.46 -3.40 -10.90
N LEU A 71 1.43 -4.13 -11.43
CA LEU A 71 1.74 -5.50 -11.02
C LEU A 71 2.22 -5.51 -9.55
N ALA A 72 3.18 -4.68 -9.22
CA ALA A 72 3.67 -4.53 -7.84
C ALA A 72 2.55 -4.14 -6.86
N PHE A 73 1.68 -3.21 -7.27
CA PHE A 73 0.50 -2.85 -6.48
C PHE A 73 -0.40 -4.06 -6.22
N LYS A 74 -0.75 -4.83 -7.26
CA LYS A 74 -1.64 -5.99 -7.11
C LYS A 74 -1.08 -7.02 -6.14
N GLU A 75 0.19 -7.36 -6.26
CA GLU A 75 0.85 -8.34 -5.40
C GLU A 75 0.85 -7.91 -3.94
N VAL A 76 1.34 -6.72 -3.66
CA VAL A 76 1.43 -6.20 -2.29
C VAL A 76 0.05 -5.96 -1.67
N ALA A 77 -0.91 -5.44 -2.45
CA ALA A 77 -2.27 -5.20 -1.97
C ALA A 77 -2.96 -6.52 -1.58
N LEU A 78 -2.82 -7.57 -2.38
CA LEU A 78 -3.41 -8.87 -2.08
C LEU A 78 -2.79 -9.51 -0.82
N ASP A 79 -1.49 -9.44 -0.66
CA ASP A 79 -0.82 -9.96 0.54
C ASP A 79 -1.24 -9.22 1.82
N LEU A 80 -1.37 -7.88 1.72
CA LEU A 80 -1.87 -7.07 2.83
C LEU A 80 -3.33 -7.38 3.16
N LEU A 81 -4.20 -7.44 2.15
CA LEU A 81 -5.62 -7.72 2.33
C LEU A 81 -5.84 -9.10 2.95
N GLU A 82 -5.13 -10.13 2.50
CA GLU A 82 -5.21 -11.47 3.06
C GLU A 82 -4.87 -11.47 4.56
N GLY A 83 -3.78 -10.81 4.94
CA GLY A 83 -3.37 -10.69 6.33
C GLY A 83 -4.36 -9.90 7.18
N VAL A 84 -4.83 -8.75 6.69
CA VAL A 84 -5.79 -7.88 7.40
C VAL A 84 -7.12 -8.57 7.57
N VAL A 85 -7.69 -9.15 6.51
CA VAL A 85 -8.99 -9.85 6.58
C VAL A 85 -8.90 -11.04 7.54
N SER A 86 -7.82 -11.82 7.49
CA SER A 86 -7.64 -12.96 8.40
C SER A 86 -7.64 -12.54 9.87
N ARG A 87 -6.92 -11.47 10.21
CA ARG A 87 -6.90 -10.94 11.59
C ARG A 87 -8.25 -10.35 11.98
N LEU A 88 -8.88 -9.60 11.06
CA LEU A 88 -10.16 -8.96 11.35
C LEU A 88 -11.26 -9.96 11.68
N VAL A 89 -11.46 -11.00 10.85
CA VAL A 89 -12.48 -12.02 11.10
C VAL A 89 -12.20 -12.81 12.38
N SER A 90 -10.92 -13.10 12.66
CA SER A 90 -10.51 -13.74 13.91
C SER A 90 -10.80 -12.87 15.13
N THR A 91 -10.48 -11.58 15.08
CA THR A 91 -10.70 -10.65 16.20
C THR A 91 -12.17 -10.33 16.41
N ALA A 92 -12.95 -10.28 15.33
CA ALA A 92 -14.39 -10.05 15.39
C ALA A 92 -15.20 -11.32 15.72
N GLU A 93 -14.54 -12.47 15.83
CA GLU A 93 -15.18 -13.79 16.07
C GLU A 93 -16.27 -14.12 15.03
N VAL A 94 -16.05 -13.72 13.77
CA VAL A 94 -16.94 -13.96 12.64
C VAL A 94 -16.34 -15.05 11.75
N ALA A 95 -17.14 -16.05 11.39
CA ALA A 95 -16.70 -17.03 10.40
C ALA A 95 -16.64 -16.39 9.01
N ILE A 96 -15.65 -16.76 8.20
CA ILE A 96 -15.47 -16.14 6.86
C ILE A 96 -16.68 -16.44 5.95
N GLU A 97 -17.36 -17.54 6.18
CA GLU A 97 -18.57 -17.98 5.49
C GLU A 97 -19.80 -17.11 5.81
N GLU A 98 -19.73 -16.34 6.89
CA GLU A 98 -20.79 -15.39 7.28
C GLU A 98 -20.62 -14.01 6.62
N VAL A 99 -19.55 -13.81 5.84
CA VAL A 99 -19.29 -12.56 5.13
C VAL A 99 -20.07 -12.56 3.81
N ASP A 100 -21.18 -11.83 3.75
CA ASP A 100 -22.00 -11.72 2.55
C ASP A 100 -21.40 -10.82 1.47
N VAL A 101 -20.69 -9.75 1.86
CA VAL A 101 -20.19 -8.73 0.94
C VAL A 101 -18.80 -8.28 1.34
N LEU A 102 -17.89 -8.25 0.38
CA LEU A 102 -16.55 -7.67 0.49
C LEU A 102 -16.44 -6.48 -0.47
N LEU A 103 -16.11 -5.31 0.07
CA LEU A 103 -15.92 -4.09 -0.70
C LEU A 103 -14.51 -3.56 -0.51
N SER A 104 -13.84 -3.19 -1.61
CA SER A 104 -12.57 -2.48 -1.57
C SER A 104 -12.63 -1.18 -2.36
N THR A 105 -11.77 -0.23 -1.99
CA THR A 105 -11.54 0.99 -2.75
C THR A 105 -10.05 1.27 -2.85
N THR A 106 -9.61 1.77 -3.98
CA THR A 106 -8.23 2.15 -4.21
C THR A 106 -8.13 3.31 -5.21
N VAL A 107 -7.12 4.14 -5.03
CA VAL A 107 -6.72 5.20 -5.99
C VAL A 107 -5.36 4.92 -6.62
N THR A 108 -4.78 3.73 -6.34
CA THR A 108 -3.39 3.42 -6.71
C THR A 108 -3.29 2.61 -8.00
N GLY A 109 -4.14 1.61 -8.19
CA GLY A 109 -4.02 0.70 -9.32
C GLY A 109 -5.36 0.18 -9.85
N LEU A 110 -5.29 -0.55 -10.95
CA LEU A 110 -6.43 -1.16 -11.61
C LEU A 110 -6.30 -2.68 -11.59
N THR A 111 -7.37 -3.37 -11.27
CA THR A 111 -7.41 -4.83 -11.30
C THR A 111 -8.67 -5.37 -11.98
N VAL A 112 -8.48 -6.23 -12.94
CA VAL A 112 -9.52 -7.05 -13.55
C VAL A 112 -8.97 -8.49 -13.59
N PRO A 113 -9.59 -9.47 -12.90
CA PRO A 113 -10.64 -9.33 -11.89
C PRO A 113 -10.26 -8.42 -10.72
N THR A 114 -11.26 -7.97 -9.93
CA THR A 114 -11.09 -7.07 -8.80
C THR A 114 -10.22 -7.66 -7.68
N LEU A 115 -9.75 -6.83 -6.74
CA LEU A 115 -8.94 -7.30 -5.60
C LEU A 115 -9.73 -8.31 -4.75
N GLU A 116 -11.02 -8.08 -4.53
CA GLU A 116 -11.89 -8.96 -3.76
C GLU A 116 -12.01 -10.34 -4.43
N ALA A 117 -12.28 -10.38 -5.74
CA ALA A 117 -12.37 -11.63 -6.47
C ALA A 117 -11.05 -12.41 -6.44
N ARG A 118 -9.93 -11.72 -6.51
CA ARG A 118 -8.60 -12.34 -6.39
C ARG A 118 -8.31 -12.84 -4.98
N LEU A 119 -8.73 -12.10 -3.96
CA LEU A 119 -8.59 -12.49 -2.56
C LEU A 119 -9.42 -13.74 -2.27
N MET A 120 -10.67 -13.78 -2.74
CA MET A 120 -11.54 -14.96 -2.60
C MET A 120 -10.93 -16.21 -3.25
N ASN A 121 -10.24 -16.07 -4.39
CA ASN A 121 -9.56 -17.18 -5.06
C ASN A 121 -8.26 -17.63 -4.39
N ARG A 122 -7.69 -16.85 -3.47
CA ARG A 122 -6.50 -17.24 -2.68
C ARG A 122 -6.86 -18.05 -1.44
N ARG A 123 -8.11 -18.02 -1.02
CA ARG A 123 -8.60 -18.79 0.11
C ARG A 123 -9.25 -20.08 -0.41
N PRO A 124 -8.83 -21.22 0.11
CA PRO A 124 -9.50 -22.50 -0.19
C PRO A 124 -10.91 -22.51 0.39
#